data_42497aaac98c983d07073b1d94c8d688
#
_entry.id   42497aaac98c983d07073b1d94c8d688
#
_cell.length_a   1.000
_cell.length_b   1.000
_cell.length_c   1.000
_cell.angle_alpha   90.00
_cell.angle_beta   90.00
_cell.angle_gamma   90.00
#
_symmetry.space_group_name_H-M   'P 1'
#
loop_
_entity.id
_entity.type
_entity.pdbx_description
1 polymer ?
#
loop_
_entity_poly.entity_id
_entity_poly.type
_entity_poly.pdbx_seq_one_letter_code
_entity_poly.pdbx_strand_id
1 'polypeptide(L)'
;MKKSIAVIGQGFVGGSLTTVFAERGFDVYAYDKAGKYAKGALPSHGDPVAGYPGSIAELIGDNEEDGTPGFSKVYFVCLPTPMFEDGSADLSIVESVLAELASVPGERIAVVKSTVPPGSVETWNKKFLDAELRIVFNPEFLTEANALDDMRNQNRIILGGPRPWINTVKQVFQSAFPKVPIIKTSSTTAEMIKYLTNNFL
;
A
#
# COMPACT_ATOMS: atom_id res chain seq x y z
N MET A 1 -13.79 9.34 14.16
CA MET A 1 -13.14 9.70 12.88
C MET A 1 -13.21 8.50 11.97
N LYS A 2 -13.73 8.66 10.76
CA LYS A 2 -13.66 7.63 9.73
C LYS A 2 -12.19 7.34 9.43
N LYS A 3 -11.85 6.09 9.22
CA LYS A 3 -10.48 5.63 8.92
C LYS A 3 -10.35 5.57 7.41
N SER A 4 -9.53 6.43 6.83
CA SER A 4 -9.28 6.47 5.38
C SER A 4 -7.93 5.87 5.03
N ILE A 5 -7.87 5.21 3.88
CA ILE A 5 -6.65 4.73 3.23
C ILE A 5 -6.72 4.98 1.74
N ALA A 6 -5.58 5.11 1.10
CA ALA A 6 -5.47 5.14 -0.34
C ALA A 6 -4.75 3.88 -0.85
N VAL A 7 -5.16 3.37 -2.02
CA VAL A 7 -4.58 2.18 -2.65
C VAL A 7 -4.22 2.49 -4.09
N ILE A 8 -2.94 2.44 -4.41
CA ILE A 8 -2.37 2.71 -5.73
C ILE A 8 -1.98 1.39 -6.39
N GLY A 9 -2.58 1.13 -7.56
CA GLY A 9 -2.51 -0.15 -8.27
C GLY A 9 -3.64 -1.09 -7.84
N GLN A 10 -4.48 -1.49 -8.81
CA GLN A 10 -5.67 -2.33 -8.60
C GLN A 10 -5.53 -3.69 -9.30
N GLY A 11 -4.31 -4.27 -9.24
CA GLY A 11 -4.08 -5.67 -9.58
C GLY A 11 -4.69 -6.60 -8.52
N PHE A 12 -4.34 -7.89 -8.54
CA PHE A 12 -4.88 -8.87 -7.58
C PHE A 12 -4.56 -8.51 -6.11
N VAL A 13 -3.40 -7.94 -5.82
CA VAL A 13 -3.03 -7.52 -4.46
C VAL A 13 -3.80 -6.26 -4.04
N GLY A 14 -3.72 -5.18 -4.84
CA GLY A 14 -4.37 -3.92 -4.50
C GLY A 14 -5.89 -4.01 -4.51
N GLY A 15 -6.47 -4.70 -5.49
CA GLY A 15 -7.91 -4.92 -5.55
C GLY A 15 -8.45 -5.71 -4.38
N SER A 16 -7.75 -6.78 -3.95
CA SER A 16 -8.13 -7.55 -2.75
C SER A 16 -8.04 -6.69 -1.49
N LEU A 17 -6.97 -5.88 -1.36
CA LEU A 17 -6.81 -4.97 -0.23
C LEU A 17 -7.94 -3.92 -0.20
N THR A 18 -8.23 -3.28 -1.34
CA THR A 18 -9.31 -2.31 -1.49
C THR A 18 -10.63 -2.90 -1.02
N THR A 19 -11.00 -4.07 -1.54
CA THR A 19 -12.24 -4.75 -1.20
C THR A 19 -12.32 -5.07 0.30
N VAL A 20 -11.29 -5.72 0.84
CA VAL A 20 -11.33 -6.18 2.25
C VAL A 20 -11.31 -5.02 3.23
N PHE A 21 -10.54 -3.95 2.98
CA PHE A 21 -10.56 -2.80 3.89
C PHE A 21 -11.90 -2.06 3.84
N ALA A 22 -12.50 -1.94 2.66
CA ALA A 22 -13.83 -1.37 2.51
C ALA A 22 -14.91 -2.21 3.23
N GLU A 23 -14.91 -3.54 3.09
CA GLU A 23 -15.76 -4.46 3.86
C GLU A 23 -15.60 -4.29 5.38
N ARG A 24 -14.45 -3.82 5.84
CA ARG A 24 -14.13 -3.58 7.25
C ARG A 24 -14.38 -2.15 7.72
N GLY A 25 -15.08 -1.36 6.91
CA GLY A 25 -15.56 -0.03 7.25
C GLY A 25 -14.53 1.10 7.12
N PHE A 26 -13.51 0.91 6.28
CA PHE A 26 -12.61 1.99 5.90
C PHE A 26 -13.17 2.76 4.71
N ASP A 27 -12.94 4.08 4.67
CA ASP A 27 -13.07 4.85 3.45
C ASP A 27 -11.82 4.59 2.60
N VAL A 28 -11.99 3.86 1.48
CA VAL A 28 -10.88 3.49 0.60
C VAL A 28 -10.94 4.34 -0.67
N TYR A 29 -9.83 4.98 -1.00
CA TYR A 29 -9.64 5.71 -2.24
C TYR A 29 -8.71 4.89 -3.15
N ALA A 30 -9.21 4.44 -4.28
CA ALA A 30 -8.52 3.52 -5.18
C ALA A 30 -8.07 4.19 -6.47
N TYR A 31 -6.80 4.07 -6.84
CA TYR A 31 -6.25 4.58 -8.09
C TYR A 31 -5.53 3.48 -8.86
N ASP A 32 -5.79 3.39 -10.16
CA ASP A 32 -5.05 2.55 -11.11
C ASP A 32 -4.91 3.26 -12.44
N LYS A 33 -3.67 3.42 -12.92
CA LYS A 33 -3.36 4.12 -14.17
C LYS A 33 -4.03 3.49 -15.41
N ALA A 34 -4.25 2.19 -15.39
CA ALA A 34 -4.89 1.46 -16.49
C ALA A 34 -6.42 1.36 -16.34
N GLY A 35 -7.00 1.99 -15.31
CA GLY A 35 -8.44 1.90 -15.03
C GLY A 35 -8.88 0.49 -14.62
N LYS A 36 -7.96 -0.36 -14.19
CA LYS A 36 -8.27 -1.72 -13.73
C LYS A 36 -8.75 -1.65 -12.29
N TYR A 37 -10.03 -1.84 -12.13
CA TYR A 37 -10.64 -2.05 -10.82
C TYR A 37 -10.87 -3.55 -10.64
N ALA A 38 -10.71 -4.06 -9.43
CA ALA A 38 -10.93 -5.48 -9.16
C ALA A 38 -12.31 -5.89 -9.67
N LYS A 39 -12.40 -6.95 -10.48
CA LYS A 39 -13.66 -7.52 -10.90
C LYS A 39 -14.49 -7.91 -9.67
N GLY A 40 -15.60 -7.23 -9.43
CA GLY A 40 -16.43 -7.40 -8.24
C GLY A 40 -16.33 -6.28 -7.20
N ALA A 41 -15.37 -5.36 -7.33
CA ALA A 41 -15.30 -4.13 -6.54
C ALA A 41 -15.98 -2.93 -7.22
N LEU A 42 -16.62 -3.12 -8.36
CA LEU A 42 -17.48 -2.10 -8.97
C LEU A 42 -18.84 -2.11 -8.28
N PRO A 43 -19.36 -0.93 -7.93
CA PRO A 43 -20.58 -0.81 -7.15
C PRO A 43 -21.78 -1.31 -7.90
N SER A 44 -22.37 -2.39 -7.40
CA SER A 44 -23.79 -2.62 -7.58
C SER A 44 -24.47 -2.23 -6.27
N HIS A 45 -24.98 -0.99 -6.17
CA HIS A 45 -25.76 -0.48 -5.04
C HIS A 45 -25.09 -0.59 -3.64
N GLY A 46 -24.36 0.45 -3.29
CA GLY A 46 -23.71 0.58 -1.98
C GLY A 46 -22.21 0.28 -2.02
N ASP A 47 -21.48 0.99 -2.90
CA ASP A 47 -20.04 0.86 -3.03
C ASP A 47 -19.33 1.15 -1.73
N PRO A 48 -18.54 0.22 -1.18
CA PRO A 48 -17.72 0.49 -0.02
C PRO A 48 -16.51 1.37 -0.33
N VAL A 49 -16.16 1.60 -1.61
CA VAL A 49 -15.03 2.45 -2.00
C VAL A 49 -15.48 3.91 -1.99
N ALA A 50 -14.77 4.73 -1.22
CA ALA A 50 -15.12 6.14 -1.01
C ALA A 50 -14.89 7.01 -2.26
N GLY A 51 -13.95 6.62 -3.14
CA GLY A 51 -13.69 7.35 -4.38
C GLY A 51 -12.66 6.68 -5.29
N TYR A 52 -12.69 7.09 -6.56
CA TYR A 52 -11.78 6.67 -7.62
C TYR A 52 -11.12 7.91 -8.25
N PRO A 53 -10.07 8.48 -7.63
CA PRO A 53 -9.35 9.63 -8.19
C PRO A 53 -8.79 9.32 -9.58
N GLY A 54 -8.83 10.29 -10.47
CA GLY A 54 -8.34 10.17 -11.83
C GLY A 54 -6.80 10.26 -11.95
N SER A 55 -6.14 10.69 -10.88
CA SER A 55 -4.67 10.82 -10.82
C SER A 55 -4.16 10.64 -9.39
N ILE A 56 -2.85 10.44 -9.25
CA ILE A 56 -2.19 10.44 -7.93
C ILE A 56 -2.24 11.84 -7.32
N ALA A 57 -2.12 12.89 -8.12
CA ALA A 57 -2.25 14.27 -7.64
C ALA A 57 -3.63 14.53 -7.03
N GLU A 58 -4.70 14.05 -7.67
CA GLU A 58 -6.05 14.12 -7.11
C GLU A 58 -6.21 13.27 -5.85
N LEU A 59 -5.58 12.09 -5.82
CA LEU A 59 -5.57 11.20 -4.64
C LEU A 59 -4.88 11.85 -3.43
N ILE A 60 -3.82 12.63 -3.67
CA ILE A 60 -3.06 13.32 -2.64
C ILE A 60 -3.76 14.65 -2.29
N GLY A 61 -4.48 15.25 -3.24
CA GLY A 61 -4.92 16.64 -3.27
C GLY A 61 -5.37 17.17 -1.92
N ASP A 62 -4.85 18.32 -1.55
CA ASP A 62 -5.40 19.13 -0.48
C ASP A 62 -6.74 19.69 -0.99
N ASN A 63 -7.79 19.55 -0.23
CA ASN A 63 -8.97 20.39 -0.42
C ASN A 63 -8.56 21.81 -0.06
N GLU A 64 -8.17 22.60 -1.06
CA GLU A 64 -7.77 24.00 -0.88
C GLU A 64 -8.87 24.85 -0.21
N GLU A 65 -10.14 24.38 -0.25
CA GLU A 65 -11.28 25.09 0.31
C GLU A 65 -11.44 24.98 1.84
N ASP A 66 -10.97 23.89 2.46
CA ASP A 66 -11.16 23.65 3.91
C ASP A 66 -9.90 23.32 4.69
N GLY A 67 -8.73 23.29 4.02
CA GLY A 67 -7.43 23.00 4.64
C GLY A 67 -7.32 21.57 5.20
N THR A 68 -8.23 20.66 4.81
CA THR A 68 -8.14 19.27 5.21
C THR A 68 -7.04 18.57 4.40
N PRO A 69 -6.13 17.84 5.07
CA PRO A 69 -5.17 17.00 4.36
C PRO A 69 -5.91 16.01 3.46
N GLY A 70 -5.39 15.77 2.27
CA GLY A 70 -5.95 14.88 1.27
C GLY A 70 -6.58 13.60 1.84
N PHE A 71 -7.32 12.86 1.04
CA PHE A 71 -8.20 11.76 1.45
C PHE A 71 -7.62 10.74 2.44
N SER A 72 -6.27 10.65 2.55
CA SER A 72 -5.59 9.73 3.47
C SER A 72 -4.16 10.18 3.76
N LYS A 73 -3.64 9.77 4.94
CA LYS A 73 -2.20 9.84 5.26
C LYS A 73 -1.46 8.53 4.94
N VAL A 74 -2.17 7.44 4.65
CA VAL A 74 -1.60 6.10 4.42
C VAL A 74 -1.94 5.62 3.02
N TYR A 75 -0.92 5.46 2.20
CA TYR A 75 -1.00 5.07 0.79
C TYR A 75 -0.40 3.67 0.61
N PHE A 76 -1.21 2.70 0.25
CA PHE A 76 -0.74 1.37 -0.12
C PHE A 76 -0.29 1.38 -1.59
N VAL A 77 0.96 1.00 -1.82
CA VAL A 77 1.56 0.94 -3.15
C VAL A 77 1.65 -0.52 -3.58
N CYS A 78 0.79 -0.92 -4.53
CA CYS A 78 0.59 -2.28 -5.01
C CYS A 78 0.87 -2.38 -6.51
N LEU A 79 2.09 -2.03 -6.92
CA LEU A 79 2.49 -1.86 -8.32
C LEU A 79 3.35 -3.02 -8.81
N PRO A 80 3.34 -3.33 -10.12
CA PRO A 80 4.23 -4.33 -10.68
C PRO A 80 5.70 -3.90 -10.58
N THR A 81 6.57 -4.88 -10.34
CA THR A 81 8.03 -4.75 -10.36
C THR A 81 8.58 -5.81 -11.30
N PRO A 82 8.51 -5.58 -12.63
CA PRO A 82 8.98 -6.54 -13.60
C PRO A 82 10.49 -6.75 -13.48
N MET A 83 10.98 -7.81 -14.07
CA MET A 83 12.40 -8.15 -14.09
C MET A 83 13.01 -7.70 -15.41
N PHE A 84 14.19 -7.07 -15.37
CA PHE A 84 15.00 -6.81 -16.54
C PHE A 84 15.65 -8.10 -17.07
N GLU A 85 16.21 -8.05 -18.28
CA GLU A 85 16.90 -9.20 -18.92
C GLU A 85 18.09 -9.72 -18.10
N ASP A 86 18.74 -8.85 -17.32
CA ASP A 86 19.86 -9.20 -16.44
C ASP A 86 19.42 -9.81 -15.09
N GLY A 87 18.11 -9.98 -14.88
CA GLY A 87 17.54 -10.51 -13.65
C GLY A 87 17.31 -9.49 -12.54
N SER A 88 17.69 -8.23 -12.72
CA SER A 88 17.41 -7.15 -11.75
C SER A 88 15.93 -6.74 -11.78
N ALA A 89 15.41 -6.25 -10.65
CA ALA A 89 14.04 -5.76 -10.57
C ALA A 89 13.93 -4.33 -11.14
N ASP A 90 12.95 -4.09 -11.98
CA ASP A 90 12.58 -2.74 -12.42
C ASP A 90 11.70 -2.09 -11.37
N LEU A 91 12.28 -1.13 -10.65
CA LEU A 91 11.61 -0.38 -9.59
C LEU A 91 11.07 0.98 -10.06
N SER A 92 11.25 1.30 -11.34
CA SER A 92 10.93 2.63 -11.90
C SER A 92 9.49 3.06 -11.68
N ILE A 93 8.54 2.12 -11.79
CA ILE A 93 7.11 2.39 -11.57
C ILE A 93 6.85 2.76 -10.10
N VAL A 94 7.41 1.98 -9.17
CA VAL A 94 7.27 2.25 -7.72
C VAL A 94 7.92 3.58 -7.37
N GLU A 95 9.14 3.82 -7.86
CA GLU A 95 9.90 5.05 -7.58
C GLU A 95 9.22 6.30 -8.15
N SER A 96 8.60 6.21 -9.32
CA SER A 96 7.80 7.30 -9.90
C SER A 96 6.65 7.67 -8.98
N VAL A 97 5.90 6.70 -8.49
CA VAL A 97 4.78 6.94 -7.56
C VAL A 97 5.26 7.49 -6.22
N LEU A 98 6.36 6.97 -5.66
CA LEU A 98 6.94 7.52 -4.44
C LEU A 98 7.40 8.97 -4.63
N ALA A 99 7.95 9.32 -5.79
CA ALA A 99 8.33 10.68 -6.12
C ALA A 99 7.10 11.61 -6.23
N GLU A 100 6.00 11.15 -6.84
CA GLU A 100 4.74 11.90 -6.87
C GLU A 100 4.18 12.10 -5.45
N LEU A 101 4.17 11.08 -4.60
CA LEU A 101 3.77 11.21 -3.20
C LEU A 101 4.67 12.18 -2.42
N ALA A 102 5.95 12.25 -2.75
CA ALA A 102 6.92 13.13 -2.11
C ALA A 102 6.86 14.58 -2.61
N SER A 103 6.23 14.84 -3.76
CA SER A 103 6.19 16.18 -4.37
C SER A 103 5.21 17.14 -3.69
N VAL A 104 4.28 16.63 -2.90
CA VAL A 104 3.27 17.43 -2.20
C VAL A 104 3.69 17.60 -0.73
N PRO A 105 3.61 18.80 -0.13
CA PRO A 105 3.95 19.02 1.28
C PRO A 105 3.07 18.23 2.25
N GLY A 106 3.62 17.88 3.43
CA GLY A 106 2.92 17.24 4.53
C GLY A 106 3.28 15.76 4.74
N GLU A 107 3.16 15.29 5.98
CA GLU A 107 3.52 13.94 6.38
C GLU A 107 2.65 12.87 5.71
N ARG A 108 3.29 11.93 5.02
CA ARG A 108 2.65 10.79 4.34
C ARG A 108 3.40 9.49 4.63
N ILE A 109 2.63 8.41 4.64
CA ILE A 109 3.18 7.06 4.80
C ILE A 109 2.82 6.23 3.57
N ALA A 110 3.83 5.85 2.79
CA ALA A 110 3.69 4.86 1.73
C ALA A 110 3.92 3.46 2.28
N VAL A 111 2.95 2.58 2.13
CA VAL A 111 3.06 1.17 2.50
C VAL A 111 3.30 0.37 1.22
N VAL A 112 4.56 0.04 0.96
CA VAL A 112 4.93 -0.73 -0.23
C VAL A 112 4.61 -2.19 -0.01
N LYS A 113 3.81 -2.75 -0.93
CA LYS A 113 3.45 -4.18 -1.00
C LYS A 113 4.09 -4.88 -2.19
N SER A 114 4.57 -4.12 -3.16
CA SER A 114 5.31 -4.63 -4.31
C SER A 114 6.55 -5.40 -3.88
N THR A 115 6.89 -6.46 -4.59
CA THR A 115 8.11 -7.23 -4.31
C THR A 115 9.34 -6.42 -4.73
N VAL A 116 10.18 -6.08 -3.78
CA VAL A 116 11.37 -5.24 -4.01
C VAL A 116 12.62 -5.87 -3.39
N PRO A 117 13.81 -5.65 -3.95
CA PRO A 117 15.06 -6.16 -3.38
C PRO A 117 15.28 -5.67 -1.94
N PRO A 118 15.91 -6.49 -1.08
CA PRO A 118 16.25 -6.09 0.28
C PRO A 118 17.12 -4.83 0.34
N GLY A 119 16.72 -3.87 1.18
CA GLY A 119 17.36 -2.55 1.31
C GLY A 119 16.71 -1.44 0.49
N SER A 120 15.76 -1.74 -0.40
CA SER A 120 15.06 -0.74 -1.22
C SER A 120 14.34 0.30 -0.36
N VAL A 121 13.56 -0.13 0.61
CA VAL A 121 12.80 0.78 1.48
C VAL A 121 13.70 1.64 2.35
N GLU A 122 14.84 1.13 2.81
CA GLU A 122 15.81 1.93 3.55
C GLU A 122 16.41 3.03 2.66
N THR A 123 16.75 2.70 1.42
CA THR A 123 17.27 3.63 0.41
C THR A 123 16.24 4.73 0.12
N TRP A 124 14.99 4.37 -0.10
CA TRP A 124 13.91 5.34 -0.35
C TRP A 124 13.60 6.22 0.87
N ASN A 125 13.62 5.68 2.08
CA ASN A 125 13.46 6.48 3.30
C ASN A 125 14.57 7.53 3.46
N LYS A 126 15.80 7.23 3.04
CA LYS A 126 16.90 8.21 2.99
C LYS A 126 16.66 9.25 1.89
N LYS A 127 16.27 8.79 0.67
CA LYS A 127 16.02 9.65 -0.49
C LYS A 127 14.91 10.68 -0.25
N PHE A 128 13.83 10.30 0.41
CA PHE A 128 12.64 11.14 0.61
C PHE A 128 12.52 11.71 2.04
N LEU A 129 13.63 11.75 2.80
CA LEU A 129 13.60 12.20 4.19
C LEU A 129 13.06 13.62 4.34
N ASP A 130 13.53 14.55 3.50
CA ASP A 130 13.18 15.96 3.54
C ASP A 130 11.77 16.25 2.98
N ALA A 131 11.21 15.33 2.22
CA ALA A 131 9.87 15.42 1.65
C ALA A 131 8.77 14.92 2.61
N GLU A 132 9.10 14.63 3.87
CA GLU A 132 8.17 14.11 4.87
C GLU A 132 7.43 12.81 4.45
N LEU A 133 7.88 12.14 3.38
CA LEU A 133 7.40 10.83 2.98
C LEU A 133 8.13 9.75 3.77
N ARG A 134 7.37 8.86 4.40
CA ARG A 134 7.90 7.72 5.15
C ARG A 134 7.41 6.43 4.53
N ILE A 135 8.31 5.46 4.39
CA ILE A 135 8.03 4.23 3.66
C ILE A 135 8.12 3.05 4.62
N VAL A 136 7.04 2.28 4.65
CA VAL A 136 6.91 1.03 5.40
C VAL A 136 6.71 -0.10 4.41
N PHE A 137 7.36 -1.23 4.61
CA PHE A 137 7.17 -2.42 3.81
C PHE A 137 6.16 -3.38 4.46
N ASN A 138 5.24 -3.87 3.66
CA ASN A 138 4.27 -4.89 4.08
C ASN A 138 4.23 -6.01 3.04
N PRO A 139 5.03 -7.08 3.22
CA PRO A 139 4.96 -8.25 2.35
C PRO A 139 3.56 -8.83 2.35
N GLU A 140 3.14 -9.32 1.19
CA GLU A 140 1.92 -10.08 1.01
C GLU A 140 2.27 -11.54 0.67
N PHE A 141 1.34 -12.45 0.98
CA PHE A 141 1.50 -13.89 0.76
C PHE A 141 0.26 -14.46 0.04
N LEU A 142 -0.34 -13.63 -0.81
CA LEU A 142 -1.54 -13.98 -1.55
C LEU A 142 -1.18 -14.84 -2.77
N THR A 143 -2.02 -15.81 -3.07
CA THR A 143 -1.98 -16.51 -4.35
C THR A 143 -2.87 -15.77 -5.35
N GLU A 144 -2.46 -15.68 -6.61
CA GLU A 144 -3.22 -14.93 -7.62
C GLU A 144 -4.65 -15.49 -7.78
N ALA A 145 -4.79 -16.82 -7.73
CA ALA A 145 -6.08 -17.49 -7.88
C ALA A 145 -7.06 -17.23 -6.72
N ASN A 146 -6.55 -17.01 -5.50
CA ASN A 146 -7.37 -16.88 -4.28
C ASN A 146 -7.11 -15.58 -3.52
N ALA A 147 -6.58 -14.55 -4.18
CA ALA A 147 -6.06 -13.35 -3.54
C ALA A 147 -7.04 -12.68 -2.56
N LEU A 148 -8.32 -12.64 -2.90
CA LEU A 148 -9.34 -12.04 -2.04
C LEU A 148 -9.58 -12.85 -0.76
N ASP A 149 -9.70 -14.16 -0.87
CA ASP A 149 -9.91 -15.04 0.28
C ASP A 149 -8.66 -15.15 1.14
N ASP A 150 -7.48 -15.18 0.52
CA ASP A 150 -6.20 -15.13 1.23
C ASP A 150 -6.06 -13.82 2.03
N MET A 151 -6.47 -12.68 1.45
CA MET A 151 -6.48 -11.38 2.14
C MET A 151 -7.47 -11.36 3.32
N ARG A 152 -8.67 -11.91 3.15
CA ARG A 152 -9.68 -12.01 4.23
C ARG A 152 -9.21 -12.88 5.39
N ASN A 153 -8.52 -13.97 5.09
CA ASN A 153 -8.14 -15.04 6.00
C ASN A 153 -6.67 -15.01 6.39
N GLN A 154 -5.95 -13.92 6.11
CA GLN A 154 -4.53 -13.82 6.45
C GLN A 154 -4.30 -14.12 7.94
N ASN A 155 -3.31 -14.96 8.23
CA ASN A 155 -3.02 -15.44 9.59
C ASN A 155 -1.90 -14.67 10.29
N ARG A 156 -1.22 -13.77 9.58
CA ARG A 156 -0.17 -12.88 10.09
C ARG A 156 -0.04 -11.65 9.22
N ILE A 157 0.41 -10.56 9.80
CA ILE A 157 0.77 -9.32 9.11
C ILE A 157 2.20 -8.98 9.49
N ILE A 158 3.06 -8.75 8.51
CA ILE A 158 4.46 -8.37 8.73
C ILE A 158 4.62 -6.93 8.28
N LEU A 159 5.22 -6.11 9.14
CA LEU A 159 5.52 -4.71 8.85
C LEU A 159 7.00 -4.47 9.07
N GLY A 160 7.67 -3.91 8.06
CA GLY A 160 9.06 -3.49 8.12
C GLY A 160 9.20 -1.99 7.91
N GLY A 161 9.87 -1.28 8.81
CA GLY A 161 10.06 0.15 8.61
C GLY A 161 10.44 0.92 9.88
N PRO A 162 10.66 2.24 9.73
CA PRO A 162 11.10 3.08 10.84
C PRO A 162 9.96 3.39 11.82
N ARG A 163 10.33 3.64 13.08
CA ARG A 163 9.42 4.20 14.08
C ARG A 163 9.42 5.74 13.98
N PRO A 164 8.29 6.42 14.28
CA PRO A 164 7.03 5.87 14.79
C PRO A 164 6.07 5.34 13.70
N TRP A 165 6.30 5.59 12.41
CA TRP A 165 5.36 5.39 11.30
C TRP A 165 4.88 3.94 11.14
N ILE A 166 5.74 2.96 11.42
CA ILE A 166 5.33 1.55 11.46
C ILE A 166 4.19 1.30 12.47
N ASN A 167 4.10 2.12 13.55
CA ASN A 167 3.02 2.00 14.51
C ASN A 167 1.69 2.55 13.96
N THR A 168 1.74 3.60 13.15
CA THR A 168 0.55 4.12 12.45
C THR A 168 -0.01 3.07 11.51
N VAL A 169 0.85 2.44 10.69
CA VAL A 169 0.44 1.34 9.80
C VAL A 169 -0.09 0.14 10.59
N LYS A 170 0.56 -0.19 11.73
CA LYS A 170 0.06 -1.23 12.63
C LYS A 170 -1.37 -0.94 13.10
N GLN A 171 -1.68 0.30 13.48
CA GLN A 171 -3.02 0.69 13.94
C GLN A 171 -4.07 0.53 12.82
N VAL A 172 -3.72 0.86 11.57
CA VAL A 172 -4.58 0.63 10.40
C VAL A 172 -4.91 -0.85 10.28
N PHE A 173 -3.89 -1.71 10.24
CA PHE A 173 -4.11 -3.17 10.16
C PHE A 173 -4.83 -3.74 11.38
N GLN A 174 -4.50 -3.30 12.57
CA GLN A 174 -5.14 -3.78 13.80
C GLN A 174 -6.63 -3.43 13.86
N SER A 175 -7.01 -2.32 13.24
CA SER A 175 -8.41 -1.92 13.11
C SER A 175 -9.17 -2.78 12.11
N ALA A 176 -8.52 -3.16 10.99
CA ALA A 176 -9.11 -4.02 9.98
C ALA A 176 -9.09 -5.50 10.40
N PHE A 177 -8.04 -5.94 11.11
CA PHE A 177 -7.76 -7.33 11.47
C PHE A 177 -7.42 -7.47 12.96
N PRO A 178 -8.38 -7.27 13.86
CA PRO A 178 -8.12 -7.15 15.31
C PRO A 178 -7.57 -8.43 15.95
N LYS A 179 -7.79 -9.60 15.32
CA LYS A 179 -7.36 -10.90 15.84
C LYS A 179 -6.07 -11.43 15.16
N VAL A 180 -5.59 -10.76 14.12
CA VAL A 180 -4.42 -11.22 13.37
C VAL A 180 -3.14 -10.68 14.03
N PRO A 181 -2.15 -11.53 14.34
CA PRO A 181 -0.88 -11.08 14.91
C PRO A 181 -0.12 -10.19 13.93
N ILE A 182 0.43 -9.10 14.44
CA ILE A 182 1.23 -8.14 13.66
C ILE A 182 2.66 -8.16 14.16
N ILE A 183 3.56 -8.59 13.27
CA ILE A 183 5.00 -8.70 13.50
C ILE A 183 5.68 -7.45 12.94
N LYS A 184 6.42 -6.74 13.79
CA LYS A 184 7.22 -5.57 13.38
C LYS A 184 8.70 -5.91 13.35
N THR A 185 9.36 -5.53 12.25
CA THR A 185 10.78 -5.79 12.04
C THR A 185 11.44 -4.63 11.26
N SER A 186 12.70 -4.76 10.88
CA SER A 186 13.34 -3.83 9.94
C SER A 186 12.74 -3.99 8.54
N SER A 187 12.84 -2.94 7.70
CA SER A 187 12.39 -3.02 6.30
C SER A 187 13.12 -4.13 5.56
N THR A 188 14.45 -4.17 5.67
CA THR A 188 15.30 -5.18 5.02
C THR A 188 14.92 -6.61 5.42
N THR A 189 14.62 -6.85 6.70
CA THR A 189 14.16 -8.17 7.16
C THR A 189 12.81 -8.54 6.55
N ALA A 190 11.87 -7.58 6.49
CA ALA A 190 10.55 -7.84 5.90
C ALA A 190 10.63 -8.10 4.39
N GLU A 191 11.49 -7.37 3.67
CA GLU A 191 11.78 -7.58 2.25
C GLU A 191 12.39 -8.98 2.01
N MET A 192 13.37 -9.39 2.83
CA MET A 192 13.94 -10.74 2.77
C MET A 192 12.92 -11.84 3.01
N ILE A 193 12.01 -11.67 3.97
CA ILE A 193 10.92 -12.64 4.23
C ILE A 193 10.09 -12.84 2.96
N LYS A 194 9.75 -11.77 2.23
CA LYS A 194 8.99 -11.88 0.98
C LYS A 194 9.75 -12.69 -0.07
N TYR A 195 11.05 -12.38 -0.28
CA TYR A 195 11.88 -13.11 -1.23
C TYR A 195 12.00 -14.59 -0.90
N LEU A 196 12.31 -14.91 0.36
CA LEU A 196 12.44 -16.31 0.81
C LEU A 196 11.13 -17.07 0.65
N THR A 197 10.00 -16.48 1.03
CA THR A 197 8.71 -17.15 0.93
C THR A 197 8.35 -17.45 -0.54
N ASN A 198 8.56 -16.49 -1.45
CA ASN A 198 8.26 -16.70 -2.87
C ASN A 198 9.15 -17.73 -3.56
N ASN A 199 10.37 -17.95 -3.05
CA ASN A 199 11.31 -18.91 -3.64
C ASN A 199 11.16 -20.35 -3.10
N PHE A 200 10.47 -20.53 -1.96
CA PHE A 200 10.32 -21.82 -1.30
C PHE A 200 8.87 -22.35 -1.27
N LEU A 201 7.92 -21.61 -1.83
CA LEU A 201 6.53 -22.00 -2.00
C LEU A 201 6.15 -22.05 -3.47
#